data_5f19af07976e0396401878ad8ed9758e
#
_entry.id   5f19af07976e0396401878ad8ed9758e
#
_cell.length_a   1.000
_cell.length_b   1.000
_cell.length_c   1.000
_cell.angle_alpha   90.00
_cell.angle_beta   90.00
_cell.angle_gamma   90.00
#
_symmetry.space_group_name_H-M   'P 1'
#
loop_
_entity.id
_entity.type
_entity.pdbx_description
1 polymer ?
#
loop_
_entity_poly.entity_id
_entity_poly.type
_entity_poly.pdbx_seq_one_letter_code
_entity_poly.pdbx_strand_id
1 'polypeptide(L)'
;DIYMGVMTSIKGHKNDNTKTIKYTDNSKSYKTNEECYIDKNYVNRNGDGYTCCKVKIRAHRVPCVGNKFSSRHGQKGTIGHIINEEDMPFTKDGMRPDLIINPHAIPSRMTIAQLKETQLGKLLLELGIYGDATSFGDLNMKTICEELQKRNFESNGNELLYDGKSGEQIETSIFIGPAYYQCLKHMVADKQHSRCIGPMVNLTRQPAEGRSRDGGLRFGEMERDCKISHGAS
;
A
#
# COMPACT_ATOMS: atom_id res chain seq x y z
N ASP A 1 -19.89 -12.20 8.73
CA ASP A 1 -20.08 -13.63 8.49
C ASP A 1 -18.97 -14.45 9.12
N ILE A 2 -19.29 -15.68 9.55
CA ILE A 2 -18.31 -16.64 10.08
C ILE A 2 -17.68 -17.37 8.89
N TYR A 3 -16.36 -17.27 8.75
CA TYR A 3 -15.62 -17.96 7.68
C TYR A 3 -14.94 -19.26 8.15
N MET A 4 -14.85 -19.49 9.47
CA MET A 4 -14.29 -20.70 10.06
C MET A 4 -15.00 -21.02 11.37
N GLY A 5 -15.73 -22.13 11.40
CA GLY A 5 -16.33 -22.67 12.62
C GLY A 5 -15.28 -23.43 13.44
N VAL A 6 -15.09 -23.06 14.70
CA VAL A 6 -14.15 -23.72 15.62
C VAL A 6 -14.84 -23.97 16.94
N MET A 7 -14.88 -25.24 17.33
CA MET A 7 -15.39 -25.66 18.64
C MET A 7 -14.24 -26.23 19.48
N THR A 8 -14.08 -25.72 20.68
CA THR A 8 -13.03 -26.18 21.62
C THR A 8 -13.68 -26.87 22.80
N SER A 9 -13.25 -28.09 23.13
CA SER A 9 -13.73 -28.80 24.30
C SER A 9 -13.24 -28.17 25.59
N ILE A 10 -14.14 -27.97 26.55
CA ILE A 10 -13.79 -27.51 27.90
C ILE A 10 -13.46 -28.78 28.71
N LYS A 11 -12.25 -28.79 29.30
CA LYS A 11 -11.90 -29.80 30.31
C LYS A 11 -12.69 -29.50 31.57
N GLY A 12 -13.67 -30.35 31.91
CA GLY A 12 -14.41 -30.27 33.17
C GLY A 12 -13.48 -30.46 34.37
N HIS A 13 -13.84 -29.86 35.50
CA HIS A 13 -13.16 -30.13 36.78
C HIS A 13 -13.27 -31.64 37.12
N LYS A 14 -12.22 -32.20 37.73
CA LYS A 14 -12.12 -33.64 38.12
C LYS A 14 -13.30 -34.16 38.95
N ASN A 15 -14.14 -33.29 39.49
CA ASN A 15 -15.30 -33.63 40.33
C ASN A 15 -16.65 -33.62 39.58
N ASP A 16 -16.66 -33.37 38.29
CA ASP A 16 -17.90 -33.39 37.51
C ASP A 16 -18.16 -34.83 37.01
N ASN A 17 -19.03 -35.55 37.69
CA ASN A 17 -19.46 -36.90 37.34
C ASN A 17 -20.33 -36.95 36.05
N THR A 18 -20.52 -35.87 35.37
CA THR A 18 -21.27 -35.78 34.12
C THR A 18 -20.33 -36.06 32.94
N LYS A 19 -20.62 -37.15 32.23
CA LYS A 19 -19.89 -37.56 30.99
C LYS A 19 -20.14 -36.65 29.79
N THR A 20 -20.77 -35.50 29.98
CA THR A 20 -21.07 -34.54 28.90
C THR A 20 -19.90 -33.62 28.64
N ILE A 21 -19.28 -33.75 27.47
CA ILE A 21 -18.23 -32.83 27.00
C ILE A 21 -18.91 -31.50 26.64
N LYS A 22 -18.56 -30.44 27.33
CA LYS A 22 -18.99 -29.08 26.98
C LYS A 22 -18.03 -28.48 25.95
N TYR A 23 -18.57 -27.78 24.98
CA TYR A 23 -17.79 -27.10 23.95
C TYR A 23 -17.99 -25.57 24.05
N THR A 24 -16.93 -24.84 23.79
CA THR A 24 -16.98 -23.38 23.63
C THR A 24 -16.85 -23.05 22.15
N ASP A 25 -17.68 -22.13 21.67
CA ASP A 25 -17.57 -21.60 20.33
C ASP A 25 -16.42 -20.60 20.24
N ASN A 26 -15.39 -20.94 19.47
CA ASN A 26 -14.24 -20.10 19.13
C ASN A 26 -14.19 -19.77 17.64
N SER A 27 -15.34 -19.78 16.98
CA SER A 27 -15.45 -19.50 15.55
C SER A 27 -14.85 -18.16 15.19
N LYS A 28 -14.25 -18.11 14.01
CA LYS A 28 -13.62 -16.90 13.48
C LYS A 28 -14.57 -16.20 12.52
N SER A 29 -14.91 -14.96 12.86
CA SER A 29 -15.72 -14.08 12.03
C SER A 29 -14.86 -13.05 11.31
N TYR A 30 -15.29 -12.67 10.10
CA TYR A 30 -14.71 -11.56 9.37
C TYR A 30 -15.19 -10.25 9.99
N LYS A 31 -14.24 -9.42 10.43
CA LYS A 31 -14.52 -8.21 11.22
C LYS A 31 -14.53 -6.92 10.40
N THR A 32 -14.15 -6.99 9.13
CA THR A 32 -14.07 -5.82 8.25
C THR A 32 -15.35 -5.69 7.44
N ASN A 33 -15.75 -4.47 7.11
CA ASN A 33 -16.96 -4.20 6.30
C ASN A 33 -16.70 -4.28 4.79
N GLU A 34 -15.48 -4.62 4.39
CA GLU A 34 -15.13 -4.78 2.97
C GLU A 34 -15.66 -6.11 2.42
N GLU A 35 -16.11 -6.10 1.19
CA GLU A 35 -16.43 -7.33 0.48
C GLU A 35 -15.18 -8.17 0.26
N CYS A 36 -15.25 -9.43 0.61
CA CYS A 36 -14.15 -10.36 0.46
C CYS A 36 -14.60 -11.71 -0.03
N TYR A 37 -13.68 -12.45 -0.61
CA TYR A 37 -13.88 -13.79 -1.14
C TYR A 37 -12.89 -14.75 -0.52
N ILE A 38 -13.32 -15.98 -0.24
CA ILE A 38 -12.41 -17.05 0.16
C ILE A 38 -11.72 -17.58 -1.10
N ASP A 39 -10.41 -17.40 -1.16
CA ASP A 39 -9.59 -17.83 -2.31
C ASP A 39 -9.20 -19.31 -2.20
N LYS A 40 -8.67 -19.73 -1.04
CA LYS A 40 -8.24 -21.11 -0.80
C LYS A 40 -8.40 -21.52 0.66
N ASN A 41 -8.69 -22.79 0.86
CA ASN A 41 -8.75 -23.43 2.17
C ASN A 41 -7.70 -24.54 2.24
N TYR A 42 -7.01 -24.62 3.38
CA TYR A 42 -6.04 -25.67 3.65
C TYR A 42 -6.36 -26.29 5.00
N VAL A 43 -6.50 -27.61 5.04
CA VAL A 43 -6.67 -28.36 6.27
C VAL A 43 -5.50 -29.32 6.39
N ASN A 44 -4.66 -29.11 7.38
CA ASN A 44 -3.45 -29.89 7.63
C ASN A 44 -3.35 -30.25 9.12
N ARG A 45 -2.45 -31.15 9.45
CA ARG A 45 -2.05 -31.39 10.83
C ARG A 45 -0.81 -30.57 11.18
N ASN A 46 -0.84 -29.93 12.34
CA ASN A 46 0.31 -29.24 12.92
C ASN A 46 1.39 -30.26 13.34
N GLY A 47 2.63 -29.81 13.58
CA GLY A 47 3.73 -30.63 14.09
C GLY A 47 3.39 -31.36 15.40
N ASP A 48 2.49 -30.79 16.19
CA ASP A 48 1.98 -31.41 17.44
C ASP A 48 0.80 -32.39 17.23
N GLY A 49 0.44 -32.68 15.96
CA GLY A 49 -0.66 -33.59 15.61
C GLY A 49 -2.05 -33.00 15.65
N TYR A 50 -2.24 -31.72 15.98
CA TYR A 50 -3.54 -31.05 15.97
C TYR A 50 -3.95 -30.64 14.56
N THR A 51 -5.26 -30.69 14.30
CA THR A 51 -5.83 -30.20 13.04
C THR A 51 -5.69 -28.67 12.98
N CYS A 52 -5.05 -28.20 11.92
CA CYS A 52 -4.86 -26.80 11.62
C CYS A 52 -5.57 -26.44 10.31
N CYS A 53 -6.41 -25.43 10.35
CA CYS A 53 -7.07 -24.89 9.16
C CYS A 53 -6.52 -23.50 8.84
N LYS A 54 -6.17 -23.28 7.56
CA LYS A 54 -5.76 -21.98 7.05
C LYS A 54 -6.73 -21.57 5.95
N VAL A 55 -7.28 -20.38 6.06
CA VAL A 55 -8.18 -19.79 5.06
C VAL A 55 -7.51 -18.56 4.47
N LYS A 56 -7.34 -18.55 3.15
CA LYS A 56 -6.85 -17.39 2.41
C LYS A 56 -8.04 -16.58 1.92
N ILE A 57 -8.12 -15.35 2.35
CA ILE A 57 -9.17 -14.39 1.99
C ILE A 57 -8.59 -13.36 1.04
N ARG A 58 -9.36 -13.01 0.01
CA ARG A 58 -9.02 -11.99 -1.00
C ARG A 58 -10.05 -10.88 -0.95
N ALA A 59 -9.59 -9.64 -0.86
CA ALA A 59 -10.40 -8.45 -1.04
C ALA A 59 -9.84 -7.62 -2.21
N HIS A 60 -10.73 -7.03 -3.01
CA HIS A 60 -10.33 -6.12 -4.08
C HIS A 60 -10.24 -4.70 -3.54
N ARG A 61 -9.07 -4.09 -3.67
CA ARG A 61 -8.82 -2.71 -3.22
C ARG A 61 -8.29 -1.88 -4.37
N VAL A 62 -9.08 -0.93 -4.82
CA VAL A 62 -8.66 0.07 -5.79
C VAL A 62 -7.80 1.11 -5.07
N PRO A 63 -6.67 1.56 -5.65
CA PRO A 63 -5.87 2.65 -5.08
C PRO A 63 -6.72 3.89 -4.83
N CYS A 64 -6.54 4.49 -3.67
CA CYS A 64 -7.23 5.73 -3.27
C CYS A 64 -6.26 6.72 -2.64
N VAL A 65 -6.69 7.98 -2.52
CA VAL A 65 -5.92 9.01 -1.82
C VAL A 65 -5.59 8.55 -0.40
N GLY A 66 -4.32 8.68 -0.03
CA GLY A 66 -3.80 8.20 1.25
C GLY A 66 -3.11 6.82 1.21
N ASN A 67 -3.28 6.04 0.14
CA ASN A 67 -2.53 4.80 -0.05
C ASN A 67 -1.06 5.10 -0.38
N LYS A 68 -0.19 4.21 0.06
CA LYS A 68 1.26 4.40 -0.07
C LYS A 68 1.84 3.52 -1.15
N PHE A 69 2.65 4.13 -2.01
CA PHE A 69 3.42 3.48 -3.06
C PHE A 69 4.91 3.76 -2.90
N SER A 70 5.73 2.93 -3.47
CA SER A 70 7.18 3.12 -3.48
C SER A 70 7.82 2.58 -4.75
N SER A 71 8.86 3.26 -5.21
CA SER A 71 9.80 2.71 -6.18
C SER A 71 10.73 1.70 -5.51
N ARG A 72 11.61 1.05 -6.29
CA ARG A 72 12.67 0.16 -5.78
C ARG A 72 13.84 0.90 -5.12
N HIS A 73 13.78 2.23 -5.05
CA HIS A 73 14.84 3.12 -4.54
C HIS A 73 14.46 3.80 -3.22
N GLY A 74 13.48 3.26 -2.49
CA GLY A 74 13.07 3.83 -1.21
C GLY A 74 12.30 5.15 -1.31
N GLN A 75 11.82 5.53 -2.49
CA GLN A 75 11.00 6.71 -2.75
C GLN A 75 9.53 6.43 -2.42
N LYS A 76 9.27 6.15 -1.15
CA LYS A 76 7.90 5.98 -0.65
C LYS A 76 7.14 7.30 -0.72
N GLY A 77 5.95 7.25 -1.25
CA GLY A 77 5.04 8.40 -1.36
C GLY A 77 3.60 8.00 -1.11
N THR A 78 2.82 8.96 -0.68
CA THR A 78 1.38 8.80 -0.46
C THR A 78 0.64 9.43 -1.64
N ILE A 79 -0.40 8.77 -2.14
CA ILE A 79 -1.26 9.34 -3.18
C ILE A 79 -1.93 10.60 -2.60
N GLY A 80 -1.63 11.76 -3.18
CA GLY A 80 -2.23 13.03 -2.80
C GLY A 80 -3.43 13.42 -3.65
N HIS A 81 -3.46 12.98 -4.91
CA HIS A 81 -4.52 13.28 -5.85
C HIS A 81 -4.67 12.16 -6.87
N ILE A 82 -5.89 11.95 -7.36
CA ILE A 82 -6.21 11.04 -8.46
C ILE A 82 -6.82 11.88 -9.57
N ILE A 83 -6.22 11.81 -10.75
CA ILE A 83 -6.64 12.54 -11.95
C ILE A 83 -7.29 11.54 -12.90
N ASN A 84 -8.36 11.95 -13.56
CA ASN A 84 -8.97 11.13 -14.61
C ASN A 84 -7.98 10.95 -15.77
N GLU A 85 -8.04 9.81 -16.44
CA GLU A 85 -7.14 9.52 -17.55
C GLU A 85 -7.23 10.53 -18.69
N GLU A 86 -8.41 11.07 -18.96
CA GLU A 86 -8.68 12.10 -19.97
C GLU A 86 -7.99 13.44 -19.67
N ASP A 87 -7.81 13.76 -18.39
CA ASP A 87 -7.19 15.00 -17.91
C ASP A 87 -5.66 14.89 -17.77
N MET A 88 -5.11 13.67 -17.93
CA MET A 88 -3.67 13.47 -17.80
C MET A 88 -2.90 14.05 -18.99
N PRO A 89 -1.71 14.60 -18.75
CA PRO A 89 -0.84 15.05 -19.84
C PRO A 89 -0.44 13.86 -20.72
N PHE A 90 -0.19 14.08 -21.98
CA PHE A 90 0.18 13.05 -22.93
C PHE A 90 1.33 13.46 -23.84
N THR A 91 2.07 12.48 -24.34
CA THR A 91 3.14 12.67 -25.32
C THR A 91 2.58 12.85 -26.72
N LYS A 92 3.43 13.27 -27.67
CA LYS A 92 3.08 13.35 -29.11
C LYS A 92 2.52 12.03 -29.68
N ASP A 93 2.92 10.90 -29.12
CA ASP A 93 2.51 9.57 -29.53
C ASP A 93 1.24 9.08 -28.78
N GLY A 94 0.65 9.96 -27.95
CA GLY A 94 -0.57 9.67 -27.19
C GLY A 94 -0.36 8.90 -25.90
N MET A 95 0.88 8.65 -25.49
CA MET A 95 1.18 7.96 -24.24
C MET A 95 0.88 8.87 -23.04
N ARG A 96 0.15 8.35 -22.07
CA ARG A 96 -0.16 9.03 -20.80
C ARG A 96 0.63 8.42 -19.66
N PRO A 97 1.18 9.21 -18.72
CA PRO A 97 1.80 8.68 -17.52
C PRO A 97 0.73 8.12 -16.55
N ASP A 98 1.09 7.05 -15.85
CA ASP A 98 0.25 6.47 -14.78
C ASP A 98 0.49 7.16 -13.43
N LEU A 99 1.68 7.76 -13.26
CA LEU A 99 2.12 8.37 -12.01
C LEU A 99 2.88 9.66 -12.27
N ILE A 100 2.52 10.69 -11.53
CA ILE A 100 3.25 11.97 -11.50
C ILE A 100 3.87 12.11 -10.10
N ILE A 101 5.18 12.34 -10.06
CA ILE A 101 5.92 12.54 -8.81
C ILE A 101 6.50 13.94 -8.74
N ASN A 102 6.70 14.43 -7.51
CA ASN A 102 7.37 15.69 -7.29
C ASN A 102 8.88 15.53 -7.53
N PRO A 103 9.49 16.28 -8.47
CA PRO A 103 10.93 16.20 -8.74
C PRO A 103 11.80 16.63 -7.56
N HIS A 104 11.30 17.45 -6.65
CA HIS A 104 12.03 17.88 -5.45
C HIS A 104 12.32 16.71 -4.47
N ALA A 105 11.69 15.57 -4.64
CA ALA A 105 12.00 14.38 -3.87
C ALA A 105 13.34 13.73 -4.25
N ILE A 106 13.93 14.08 -5.39
CA ILE A 106 15.15 13.43 -5.90
C ILE A 106 16.44 14.04 -5.31
N PRO A 107 16.66 15.38 -5.32
CA PRO A 107 17.96 15.96 -4.92
C PRO A 107 18.34 15.65 -3.48
N SER A 108 17.43 15.86 -2.52
CA SER A 108 17.70 15.65 -1.10
C SER A 108 17.93 14.18 -0.73
N ARG A 109 17.35 13.26 -1.47
CA ARG A 109 17.45 11.81 -1.23
C ARG A 109 18.54 11.14 -2.05
N MET A 110 19.13 11.87 -2.99
CA MET A 110 20.20 11.39 -3.85
C MET A 110 19.90 10.07 -4.59
N THR A 111 18.63 9.82 -4.91
CA THR A 111 18.18 8.61 -5.59
C THR A 111 18.38 8.70 -7.11
N ILE A 112 19.60 8.98 -7.55
CA ILE A 112 19.94 9.14 -8.96
C ILE A 112 19.74 7.82 -9.72
N ALA A 113 19.90 6.69 -9.05
CA ALA A 113 19.67 5.38 -9.66
C ALA A 113 18.24 5.22 -10.20
N GLN A 114 17.24 5.86 -9.59
CA GLN A 114 15.87 5.85 -10.11
C GLN A 114 15.77 6.54 -11.48
N LEU A 115 16.46 7.65 -11.69
CA LEU A 115 16.50 8.34 -12.98
C LEU A 115 17.19 7.49 -14.04
N LYS A 116 18.31 6.84 -13.68
CA LYS A 116 19.02 5.89 -14.56
C LYS A 116 18.15 4.70 -14.93
N GLU A 117 17.41 4.15 -13.97
CA GLU A 117 16.45 3.06 -14.19
C GLU A 117 15.39 3.47 -15.22
N THR A 118 14.80 4.64 -15.06
CA THR A 118 13.75 5.16 -15.95
C THR A 118 14.29 5.38 -17.36
N GLN A 119 15.47 5.98 -17.49
CA GLN A 119 16.10 6.25 -18.80
C GLN A 119 16.51 4.96 -19.51
N LEU A 120 17.12 4.02 -18.78
CA LEU A 120 17.45 2.69 -19.30
C LEU A 120 16.19 1.92 -19.70
N GLY A 121 15.16 1.94 -18.85
CA GLY A 121 13.90 1.26 -19.12
C GLY A 121 13.22 1.76 -20.39
N LYS A 122 13.29 3.06 -20.67
CA LYS A 122 12.80 3.63 -21.93
C LYS A 122 13.51 3.05 -23.14
N LEU A 123 14.84 2.95 -23.10
CA LEU A 123 15.63 2.32 -24.16
C LEU A 123 15.32 0.84 -24.32
N LEU A 124 15.20 0.11 -23.21
CA LEU A 124 14.96 -1.34 -23.23
C LEU A 124 13.60 -1.71 -23.80
N LEU A 125 12.57 -0.87 -23.57
CA LEU A 125 11.25 -1.05 -24.17
C LEU A 125 11.33 -0.95 -25.69
N GLU A 126 12.05 0.03 -26.24
CA GLU A 126 12.26 0.19 -27.67
C GLU A 126 13.06 -0.97 -28.29
N LEU A 127 13.97 -1.55 -27.51
CA LEU A 127 14.76 -2.70 -27.95
C LEU A 127 14.03 -4.04 -27.78
N GLY A 128 12.99 -4.09 -26.95
CA GLY A 128 12.26 -5.32 -26.63
C GLY A 128 13.08 -6.33 -25.82
N ILE A 129 14.03 -5.87 -25.01
CA ILE A 129 14.95 -6.72 -24.23
C ILE A 129 14.88 -6.39 -22.74
N TYR A 130 15.36 -7.32 -21.91
CA TYR A 130 15.57 -7.08 -20.49
C TYR A 130 16.94 -6.48 -20.22
N GLY A 131 17.01 -5.55 -19.27
CA GLY A 131 18.26 -4.95 -18.82
C GLY A 131 18.84 -5.64 -17.61
N ASP A 132 20.17 -5.60 -17.48
CA ASP A 132 20.86 -5.98 -16.27
C ASP A 132 20.82 -4.82 -15.26
N ALA A 133 20.20 -5.06 -14.09
CA ALA A 133 20.09 -4.11 -12.99
C ALA A 133 20.95 -4.51 -11.79
N THR A 134 22.01 -5.29 -12.01
CA THR A 134 22.94 -5.71 -10.95
C THR A 134 23.58 -4.48 -10.31
N SER A 135 23.57 -4.45 -8.98
CA SER A 135 24.20 -3.38 -8.20
C SER A 135 25.72 -3.36 -8.45
N PHE A 136 26.26 -2.15 -8.55
CA PHE A 136 27.68 -1.90 -8.80
C PHE A 136 28.21 -2.43 -10.15
N GLY A 137 27.31 -2.70 -11.11
CA GLY A 137 27.68 -3.05 -12.47
C GLY A 137 28.08 -1.81 -13.30
N ASP A 138 28.76 -2.04 -14.41
CA ASP A 138 29.20 -1.01 -15.34
C ASP A 138 28.05 -0.59 -16.27
N LEU A 139 27.24 0.37 -15.81
CA LEU A 139 26.22 1.00 -16.64
C LEU A 139 26.78 2.24 -17.32
N ASN A 140 27.00 2.17 -18.63
CA ASN A 140 27.51 3.30 -19.41
C ASN A 140 26.36 4.21 -19.85
N MET A 141 26.17 5.35 -19.19
CA MET A 141 25.13 6.31 -19.50
C MET A 141 25.30 6.97 -20.89
N LYS A 142 26.53 7.12 -21.37
CA LYS A 142 26.79 7.69 -22.71
C LYS A 142 26.21 6.82 -23.80
N THR A 143 26.43 5.51 -23.73
CA THR A 143 25.86 4.56 -24.68
C THR A 143 24.33 4.60 -24.68
N ILE A 144 23.71 4.71 -23.51
CA ILE A 144 22.24 4.81 -23.39
C ILE A 144 21.74 6.09 -24.07
N CYS A 145 22.39 7.22 -23.83
CA CYS A 145 22.04 8.49 -24.45
C CYS A 145 22.16 8.47 -25.97
N GLU A 146 23.24 7.90 -26.49
CA GLU A 146 23.48 7.74 -27.94
C GLU A 146 22.41 6.84 -28.60
N GLU A 147 22.06 5.72 -27.92
CA GLU A 147 21.06 4.80 -28.42
C GLU A 147 19.63 5.39 -28.40
N LEU A 148 19.31 6.23 -27.40
CA LEU A 148 18.05 6.98 -27.37
C LEU A 148 17.98 7.99 -28.52
N GLN A 149 19.05 8.73 -28.79
CA GLN A 149 19.10 9.67 -29.91
C GLN A 149 18.93 8.97 -31.27
N LYS A 150 19.50 7.82 -31.48
CA LYS A 150 19.30 7.02 -32.70
C LYS A 150 17.84 6.63 -32.94
N ARG A 151 17.03 6.63 -31.90
CA ARG A 151 15.59 6.31 -31.92
C ARG A 151 14.68 7.53 -31.85
N ASN A 152 15.24 8.72 -32.12
CA ASN A 152 14.52 9.99 -32.10
C ASN A 152 13.97 10.41 -30.73
N PHE A 153 14.53 9.89 -29.63
CA PHE A 153 14.28 10.38 -28.30
C PHE A 153 15.36 11.38 -27.86
N GLU A 154 15.02 12.26 -26.94
CA GLU A 154 16.02 13.11 -26.32
C GLU A 154 16.98 12.27 -25.46
N SER A 155 18.28 12.57 -25.50
CA SER A 155 19.34 11.82 -24.81
C SER A 155 19.10 11.68 -23.30
N ASN A 156 18.53 12.71 -22.67
CA ASN A 156 18.27 12.73 -21.24
C ASN A 156 16.91 12.13 -20.84
N GLY A 157 16.12 11.65 -21.81
CA GLY A 157 14.83 11.03 -21.56
C GLY A 157 13.67 12.00 -21.36
N ASN A 158 13.85 13.30 -21.64
CA ASN A 158 12.78 14.28 -21.59
C ASN A 158 11.89 14.19 -22.82
N GLU A 159 10.62 14.57 -22.69
CA GLU A 159 9.67 14.71 -23.80
C GLU A 159 8.84 15.97 -23.64
N LEU A 160 8.32 16.46 -24.77
CA LEU A 160 7.30 17.48 -24.78
C LEU A 160 5.94 16.83 -24.54
N LEU A 161 5.21 17.36 -23.57
CA LEU A 161 3.88 16.87 -23.24
C LEU A 161 2.82 17.92 -23.56
N TYR A 162 1.61 17.45 -23.79
CA TYR A 162 0.42 18.27 -24.01
C TYR A 162 -0.51 18.13 -22.82
N ASP A 163 -1.14 19.21 -22.41
CA ASP A 163 -2.11 19.19 -21.31
C ASP A 163 -3.39 18.44 -21.75
N GLY A 164 -3.84 17.52 -20.92
CA GLY A 164 -5.03 16.72 -21.21
C GLY A 164 -6.33 17.51 -21.26
N LYS A 165 -6.39 18.66 -20.57
CA LYS A 165 -7.61 19.50 -20.50
C LYS A 165 -7.72 20.50 -21.63
N SER A 166 -6.63 21.24 -21.88
CA SER A 166 -6.62 22.28 -22.90
C SER A 166 -6.14 21.79 -24.27
N GLY A 167 -5.38 20.69 -24.31
CA GLY A 167 -4.70 20.20 -25.51
C GLY A 167 -3.49 21.05 -25.91
N GLU A 168 -3.14 22.08 -25.12
CA GLU A 168 -2.00 22.95 -25.38
C GLU A 168 -0.69 22.26 -24.99
N GLN A 169 0.38 22.60 -25.73
CA GLN A 169 1.70 22.10 -25.40
C GLN A 169 2.19 22.73 -24.08
N ILE A 170 2.70 21.90 -23.18
CA ILE A 170 3.35 22.40 -21.97
C ILE A 170 4.70 23.02 -22.35
N GLU A 171 4.96 24.27 -21.91
CA GLU A 171 6.14 25.07 -22.28
C GLU A 171 7.46 24.55 -21.68
N THR A 172 7.53 23.31 -21.29
CA THR A 172 8.75 22.71 -20.72
C THR A 172 8.89 21.27 -21.18
N SER A 173 10.12 20.79 -21.20
CA SER A 173 10.39 19.37 -21.40
C SER A 173 10.27 18.63 -20.08
N ILE A 174 9.61 17.48 -20.10
CA ILE A 174 9.31 16.69 -18.89
C ILE A 174 10.02 15.34 -18.99
N PHE A 175 10.73 14.98 -17.91
CA PHE A 175 11.34 13.67 -17.78
C PHE A 175 10.25 12.61 -17.58
N ILE A 176 10.13 11.69 -18.52
CA ILE A 176 9.12 10.61 -18.52
C ILE A 176 9.74 9.32 -19.00
N GLY A 177 9.37 8.24 -18.37
CA GLY A 177 9.75 6.89 -18.77
C GLY A 177 9.20 5.84 -17.82
N PRO A 178 9.40 4.56 -18.12
CA PRO A 178 8.92 3.47 -17.31
C PRO A 178 9.71 3.37 -16.01
N ALA A 179 9.01 3.19 -14.90
CA ALA A 179 9.59 2.93 -13.59
C ALA A 179 8.79 1.85 -12.87
N TYR A 180 9.46 1.03 -12.07
CA TYR A 180 8.81 -0.01 -11.30
C TYR A 180 8.31 0.54 -9.97
N TYR A 181 6.99 0.63 -9.82
CA TYR A 181 6.32 1.06 -8.59
C TYR A 181 5.53 -0.08 -7.98
N GLN A 182 5.52 -0.13 -6.65
CA GLN A 182 4.81 -1.15 -5.88
C GLN A 182 3.89 -0.49 -4.86
N CYS A 183 2.69 -1.06 -4.71
CA CYS A 183 1.80 -0.70 -3.63
C CYS A 183 2.33 -1.26 -2.30
N LEU A 184 2.42 -0.42 -1.29
CA LEU A 184 2.80 -0.83 0.06
C LEU A 184 1.57 -1.26 0.85
N LYS A 185 1.77 -2.12 1.85
CA LYS A 185 0.71 -2.60 2.75
C LYS A 185 0.06 -1.51 3.62
N HIS A 186 0.61 -0.30 3.62
CA HIS A 186 0.10 0.84 4.40
C HIS A 186 -1.00 1.55 3.61
N MET A 187 -2.21 1.05 3.74
CA MET A 187 -3.40 1.59 3.08
C MET A 187 -4.26 2.36 4.08
N VAL A 188 -4.92 3.42 3.61
CA VAL A 188 -5.74 4.28 4.46
C VAL A 188 -6.91 3.52 5.08
N ALA A 189 -7.51 2.60 4.35
CA ALA A 189 -8.63 1.78 4.84
C ALA A 189 -8.26 0.95 6.08
N ASP A 190 -7.01 0.48 6.16
CA ASP A 190 -6.53 -0.29 7.32
C ASP A 190 -6.21 0.58 8.53
N LYS A 191 -6.07 1.88 8.36
CA LYS A 191 -5.71 2.84 9.41
C LYS A 191 -6.88 3.66 9.90
N GLN A 192 -7.93 3.77 9.12
CA GLN A 192 -9.13 4.48 9.50
C GLN A 192 -9.75 3.85 10.75
N HIS A 193 -10.05 4.67 11.75
CA HIS A 193 -10.67 4.24 12.98
C HIS A 193 -11.61 5.31 13.51
N SER A 194 -12.79 4.91 13.91
CA SER A 194 -13.78 5.74 14.58
C SER A 194 -14.48 4.94 15.66
N ARG A 195 -14.91 5.60 16.71
CA ARG A 195 -15.65 4.97 17.80
C ARG A 195 -16.75 5.91 18.28
N CYS A 196 -17.93 5.38 18.44
CA CYS A 196 -19.03 6.05 19.15
C CYS A 196 -19.20 5.42 20.54
N ILE A 197 -19.60 4.16 20.59
CA ILE A 197 -19.78 3.35 21.81
C ILE A 197 -19.05 2.03 21.58
N GLY A 198 -18.36 1.53 22.59
CA GLY A 198 -17.61 0.30 22.45
C GLY A 198 -17.11 -0.27 23.78
N PRO A 199 -16.25 -1.31 23.76
CA PRO A 199 -15.81 -2.04 24.95
C PRO A 199 -15.02 -1.16 25.91
N MET A 200 -15.20 -1.44 27.21
CA MET A 200 -14.52 -0.77 28.31
C MET A 200 -13.59 -1.75 29.02
N VAL A 201 -12.50 -1.23 29.57
CA VAL A 201 -11.59 -2.01 30.42
C VAL A 201 -12.23 -2.21 31.80
N ASN A 202 -12.29 -3.45 32.29
CA ASN A 202 -12.96 -3.77 33.55
C ASN A 202 -12.35 -3.05 34.77
N LEU A 203 -11.02 -2.94 34.82
CA LEU A 203 -10.31 -2.37 35.97
C LEU A 203 -10.48 -0.84 36.03
N THR A 204 -10.22 -0.14 34.97
CA THR A 204 -10.23 1.32 34.91
C THR A 204 -11.56 1.92 34.50
N ARG A 205 -12.47 1.09 33.96
CA ARG A 205 -13.75 1.51 33.36
C ARG A 205 -13.60 2.62 32.31
N GLN A 206 -12.44 2.65 31.65
CA GLN A 206 -12.15 3.53 30.54
C GLN A 206 -12.31 2.78 29.20
N PRO A 207 -12.48 3.48 28.08
CA PRO A 207 -12.49 2.85 26.76
C PRO A 207 -11.27 1.96 26.54
N ALA A 208 -11.47 0.79 25.93
CA ALA A 208 -10.36 -0.06 25.52
C ALA A 208 -9.42 0.67 24.57
N GLU A 209 -8.16 0.28 24.49
CA GLU A 209 -7.16 0.89 23.63
C GLU A 209 -6.96 0.06 22.36
N GLY A 210 -6.76 0.75 21.25
CA GLY A 210 -6.38 0.16 19.95
C GLY A 210 -7.55 -0.13 19.02
N ARG A 211 -7.31 0.09 17.73
CA ARG A 211 -8.27 -0.12 16.63
C ARG A 211 -8.81 -1.56 16.59
N SER A 212 -7.94 -2.54 16.81
CA SER A 212 -8.30 -3.97 16.75
C SER A 212 -9.32 -4.40 17.81
N ARG A 213 -9.45 -3.62 18.89
CA ARG A 213 -10.37 -3.85 20.00
C ARG A 213 -11.57 -2.91 19.98
N ASP A 214 -11.78 -2.20 18.88
CA ASP A 214 -12.78 -1.12 18.81
C ASP A 214 -12.60 -0.10 19.96
N GLY A 215 -11.35 0.25 20.20
CA GLY A 215 -10.94 1.12 21.29
C GLY A 215 -11.19 2.58 21.02
N GLY A 216 -11.09 3.40 22.08
CA GLY A 216 -11.18 4.85 21.99
C GLY A 216 -9.91 5.50 21.45
N LEU A 217 -10.04 6.73 20.96
CA LEU A 217 -8.91 7.58 20.63
C LEU A 217 -8.31 8.13 21.93
N ARG A 218 -6.98 8.09 22.02
CA ARG A 218 -6.28 8.61 23.18
C ARG A 218 -6.25 10.14 23.16
N PHE A 219 -6.76 10.76 24.22
CA PHE A 219 -6.51 12.17 24.52
C PHE A 219 -5.25 12.25 25.38
N GLY A 220 -4.11 12.53 24.78
CA GLY A 220 -2.82 12.53 25.45
C GLY A 220 -2.54 13.79 26.26
N GLU A 221 -1.36 13.82 26.88
CA GLU A 221 -0.92 14.96 27.70
C GLU A 221 -0.72 16.25 26.87
N MET A 222 -0.20 16.12 25.64
CA MET A 222 -0.01 17.26 24.73
C MET A 222 -1.34 17.87 24.30
N GLU A 223 -2.35 17.07 24.04
CA GLU A 223 -3.70 17.52 23.71
C GLU A 223 -4.35 18.21 24.91
N ARG A 224 -4.12 17.71 26.14
CA ARG A 224 -4.52 18.37 27.38
C ARG A 224 -3.87 19.75 27.49
N ASP A 225 -2.57 19.85 27.25
CA ASP A 225 -1.82 21.10 27.35
C ASP A 225 -2.34 22.14 26.34
N CYS A 226 -2.63 21.70 25.13
CA CYS A 226 -3.26 22.53 24.11
C CYS A 226 -4.63 23.05 24.56
N LYS A 227 -5.46 22.18 25.15
CA LYS A 227 -6.78 22.55 25.66
C LYS A 227 -6.71 23.56 26.81
N ILE A 228 -5.77 23.36 27.75
CA ILE A 228 -5.53 24.28 28.86
C ILE A 228 -5.07 25.64 28.36
N SER A 229 -4.12 25.67 27.42
CA SER A 229 -3.60 26.93 26.85
C SER A 229 -4.68 27.71 26.10
N HIS A 230 -5.63 27.03 25.48
CA HIS A 230 -6.79 27.64 24.82
C HIS A 230 -7.85 28.16 25.81
N GLY A 231 -7.80 27.71 27.09
CA GLY A 231 -8.79 28.06 28.08
C GLY A 231 -10.14 27.32 27.94
N ALA A 232 -10.16 26.22 27.24
CA ALA A 232 -11.35 25.38 27.14
C ALA A 232 -11.50 24.50 28.39
N SER A 233 -12.68 24.46 28.96
CA SER A 233 -13.05 23.62 30.14
C SER A 233 -13.74 22.31 29.68
#